data_328151e7336119792bc0bf3b47901090
#
_entry.id   328151e7336119792bc0bf3b47901090
#
_cell.length_a   1.000
_cell.length_b   1.000
_cell.length_c   1.000
_cell.angle_alpha   90.00
_cell.angle_beta   90.00
_cell.angle_gamma   90.00
#
_symmetry.space_group_name_H-M   'P 1'
#
loop_
_entity.id
_entity.type
_entity.pdbx_description
1 polymer ?
#
loop_
_entity_poly.entity_id
_entity_poly.type
_entity_poly.pdbx_seq_one_letter_code
_entity_poly.pdbx_strand_id
1 'polypeptide(L)'
;MTSLNNFKKIIALLSLSVSIVLQAESPIEAQALSVDQAMQYAIRTHPLILSAEGQYRAAKSELAASRWSRFPTVGASAQESSTEVKQDVTSASMPIWMGGRINADIDLAKSNRDGALSGISEAQQSVMLETIGLFFDYFKSEKKLEIASLNVDEHQRLYEIIERRVAAATSPDVDTMLAQARLQSARSAQIQAASAKNITKASLELTVGRVIDAVLVNNSPEPLSIGLNEAVATGIQVSPRIARIESEIKGFEANIKSAKSALYPQVSLGYEKRYNDPDPSRVDQEETFVSVQFQPGAGFAVASSISAAKQRKQSARDSLEAEKRELRRQIKTAWNEYTSVSFQLEPSKMLVDATTSVIESYLRQYAVGKKSWLDVLNAQREATQARNTLVDFEVQYLTSIYRLRVLM
;
A
#
# COMPACT_ATOMS: atom_id res chain seq x y z
N MET A 1 -3.79 63.48 -18.70
CA MET A 1 -4.29 62.66 -19.84
C MET A 1 -3.17 61.88 -20.51
N THR A 2 -2.23 61.31 -19.76
CA THR A 2 -1.03 60.61 -20.32
C THR A 2 -0.73 59.27 -19.64
N SER A 3 -1.64 58.72 -18.84
CA SER A 3 -1.39 57.46 -18.11
C SER A 3 -2.19 56.24 -18.59
N LEU A 4 -3.16 56.42 -19.50
CA LEU A 4 -4.02 55.31 -19.97
C LEU A 4 -3.51 54.62 -21.25
N ASN A 5 -2.48 55.15 -21.90
CA ASN A 5 -1.99 54.60 -23.17
C ASN A 5 -0.87 53.54 -23.02
N ASN A 6 -0.28 53.40 -21.83
CA ASN A 6 0.75 52.39 -21.59
C ASN A 6 0.19 51.01 -21.14
N PHE A 7 -1.08 50.99 -20.71
CA PHE A 7 -1.71 49.72 -20.30
C PHE A 7 -2.23 48.86 -21.46
N LYS A 8 -2.51 49.53 -22.61
CA LYS A 8 -2.97 48.84 -23.84
C LYS A 8 -1.84 48.24 -24.68
N LYS A 9 -0.57 48.61 -24.44
CA LYS A 9 0.57 48.04 -25.16
C LYS A 9 1.15 46.76 -24.49
N ILE A 10 0.78 46.45 -23.26
CA ILE A 10 1.24 45.24 -22.55
C ILE A 10 0.32 44.05 -22.85
N ILE A 11 -0.92 44.27 -23.29
CA ILE A 11 -1.86 43.18 -23.61
C ILE A 11 -1.69 42.66 -25.05
N ALA A 12 -1.00 43.38 -25.93
CA ALA A 12 -0.83 43.01 -27.32
C ALA A 12 0.41 42.15 -27.64
N LEU A 13 1.21 41.74 -26.65
CA LEU A 13 2.47 40.98 -26.83
C LEU A 13 2.46 39.62 -26.17
N LEU A 14 1.33 39.09 -25.72
CA LEU A 14 1.17 37.77 -25.11
C LEU A 14 0.22 36.86 -25.90
N SER A 15 0.05 37.13 -27.23
CA SER A 15 -0.47 36.11 -28.15
C SER A 15 0.68 35.29 -28.73
N LEU A 16 1.49 34.69 -27.82
CA LEU A 16 2.42 33.64 -28.21
C LEU A 16 1.60 32.36 -28.39
N SER A 17 1.42 31.99 -29.66
CA SER A 17 0.85 30.74 -30.12
C SER A 17 1.41 29.57 -29.33
N VAL A 18 0.66 29.12 -28.30
CA VAL A 18 0.79 27.76 -27.76
C VAL A 18 0.26 26.83 -28.85
N SER A 19 1.13 26.44 -29.77
CA SER A 19 0.92 25.25 -30.58
C SER A 19 0.93 24.10 -29.62
N ILE A 20 -0.26 23.69 -29.14
CA ILE A 20 -0.47 22.37 -28.54
C ILE A 20 -0.16 21.40 -29.66
N VAL A 21 1.06 20.91 -29.68
CA VAL A 21 1.38 19.67 -30.36
C VAL A 21 0.57 18.62 -29.61
N LEU A 22 -0.64 18.31 -30.13
CA LEU A 22 -1.27 17.04 -29.87
C LEU A 22 -0.27 16.00 -30.41
N GLN A 23 0.64 15.53 -29.57
CA GLN A 23 1.23 14.22 -29.77
C GLN A 23 0.03 13.29 -29.73
N ALA A 24 -0.39 12.86 -30.92
CA ALA A 24 -1.20 11.66 -31.05
C ALA A 24 -0.39 10.58 -30.32
N GLU A 25 -0.86 10.20 -29.12
CA GLU A 25 -0.43 8.96 -28.49
C GLU A 25 -0.67 7.91 -29.57
N SER A 26 0.41 7.36 -30.10
CA SER A 26 0.38 6.17 -30.94
C SER A 26 -0.55 5.18 -30.21
N PRO A 27 -1.44 4.46 -30.93
CA PRO A 27 -2.27 3.46 -30.30
C PRO A 27 -1.32 2.57 -29.50
N ILE A 28 -1.49 2.55 -28.18
CA ILE A 28 -0.72 1.71 -27.28
C ILE A 28 -1.02 0.31 -27.78
N GLU A 29 -0.08 -0.28 -28.51
CA GLU A 29 -0.09 -1.71 -28.78
C GLU A 29 -0.38 -2.36 -27.44
N ALA A 30 -1.36 -3.26 -27.43
CA ALA A 30 -1.80 -3.99 -26.24
C ALA A 30 -0.61 -4.84 -25.74
N GLN A 31 0.35 -4.18 -25.10
CA GLN A 31 1.49 -4.85 -24.49
C GLN A 31 1.00 -5.57 -23.25
N ALA A 32 1.17 -6.88 -23.26
CA ALA A 32 0.89 -7.70 -22.11
C ALA A 32 1.65 -7.15 -20.89
N LEU A 33 0.92 -6.87 -19.80
CA LEU A 33 1.41 -6.23 -18.60
C LEU A 33 2.26 -7.20 -17.80
N SER A 34 3.52 -6.85 -17.50
CA SER A 34 4.34 -7.61 -16.55
C SER A 34 4.01 -7.20 -15.10
N VAL A 35 4.36 -8.07 -14.13
CA VAL A 35 4.15 -7.76 -12.70
C VAL A 35 4.92 -6.50 -12.27
N ASP A 36 6.14 -6.29 -12.78
CA ASP A 36 6.95 -5.11 -12.46
C ASP A 36 6.32 -3.83 -13.03
N GLN A 37 5.78 -3.89 -14.24
CA GLN A 37 5.02 -2.78 -14.83
C GLN A 37 3.74 -2.51 -14.05
N ALA A 38 3.01 -3.57 -13.62
CA ALA A 38 1.81 -3.42 -12.81
C ALA A 38 2.11 -2.70 -11.49
N MET A 39 3.18 -3.10 -10.79
CA MET A 39 3.64 -2.43 -9.57
C MET A 39 4.01 -0.95 -9.83
N GLN A 40 4.73 -0.66 -10.92
CA GLN A 40 5.11 0.72 -11.26
C GLN A 40 3.89 1.61 -11.55
N TYR A 41 2.88 1.10 -12.26
CA TYR A 41 1.64 1.85 -12.50
C TYR A 41 0.88 2.07 -11.20
N ALA A 42 0.70 1.04 -10.39
CA ALA A 42 0.03 1.15 -9.09
C ALA A 42 0.71 2.19 -8.17
N ILE A 43 2.05 2.17 -8.08
CA ILE A 43 2.81 3.15 -7.27
C ILE A 43 2.54 4.60 -7.73
N ARG A 44 2.36 4.84 -9.02
CA ARG A 44 2.18 6.20 -9.56
C ARG A 44 0.76 6.74 -9.37
N THR A 45 -0.24 5.88 -9.31
CA THR A 45 -1.65 6.29 -9.39
C THR A 45 -2.45 5.99 -8.14
N HIS A 46 -1.96 5.11 -7.26
CA HIS A 46 -2.75 4.60 -6.15
C HIS A 46 -3.04 5.69 -5.09
N PRO A 47 -4.33 5.90 -4.70
CA PRO A 47 -4.72 6.96 -3.77
C PRO A 47 -4.06 6.90 -2.40
N LEU A 48 -3.72 5.69 -1.91
CA LEU A 48 -3.02 5.50 -0.64
C LEU A 48 -1.65 6.19 -0.62
N ILE A 49 -0.91 6.12 -1.73
CA ILE A 49 0.40 6.75 -1.86
C ILE A 49 0.27 8.26 -1.95
N LEU A 50 -0.70 8.77 -2.74
CA LEU A 50 -1.00 10.19 -2.83
C LEU A 50 -1.42 10.77 -1.47
N SER A 51 -2.16 10.01 -0.67
CA SER A 51 -2.51 10.37 0.71
C SER A 51 -1.27 10.46 1.60
N ALA A 52 -0.36 9.46 1.54
CA ALA A 52 0.88 9.47 2.31
C ALA A 52 1.80 10.64 1.91
N GLU A 53 1.89 10.98 0.62
CA GLU A 53 2.59 12.18 0.16
C GLU A 53 1.95 13.48 0.68
N GLY A 54 0.61 13.52 0.75
CA GLY A 54 -0.13 14.62 1.37
C GLY A 54 0.25 14.80 2.84
N GLN A 55 0.30 13.71 3.60
CA GLN A 55 0.74 13.71 5.00
C GLN A 55 2.19 14.17 5.16
N TYR A 56 3.09 13.74 4.29
CA TYR A 56 4.47 14.22 4.29
C TYR A 56 4.56 15.73 4.02
N ARG A 57 3.81 16.24 3.03
CA ARG A 57 3.75 17.69 2.75
C ARG A 57 3.20 18.49 3.92
N ALA A 58 2.19 17.97 4.61
CA ALA A 58 1.65 18.56 5.83
C ALA A 58 2.72 18.60 6.95
N ALA A 59 3.35 17.47 7.27
CA ALA A 59 4.40 17.39 8.28
C ALA A 59 5.61 18.29 7.96
N LYS A 60 5.95 18.47 6.67
CA LYS A 60 6.99 19.41 6.23
C LYS A 60 6.60 20.87 6.52
N SER A 61 5.33 21.24 6.33
CA SER A 61 4.80 22.56 6.65
C SER A 61 4.73 22.80 8.16
N GLU A 62 4.34 21.78 8.94
CA GLU A 62 4.34 21.81 10.40
C GLU A 62 5.75 22.01 10.97
N LEU A 63 6.76 21.36 10.37
CA LEU A 63 8.16 21.60 10.73
C LEU A 63 8.58 23.06 10.42
N ALA A 64 8.16 23.62 9.31
CA ALA A 64 8.41 25.03 9.01
C ALA A 64 7.70 25.94 10.02
N ALA A 65 6.45 25.68 10.35
CA ALA A 65 5.70 26.40 11.39
C ALA A 65 6.39 26.32 12.76
N SER A 66 6.84 25.12 13.15
CA SER A 66 7.56 24.91 14.41
C SER A 66 8.88 25.71 14.48
N ARG A 67 9.58 25.93 13.35
CA ARG A 67 10.77 26.78 13.29
C ARG A 67 10.46 28.26 13.49
N TRP A 68 9.27 28.72 13.05
CA TRP A 68 8.82 30.08 13.25
C TRP A 68 8.52 30.40 14.71
N SER A 69 8.33 29.43 15.59
CA SER A 69 8.14 29.64 17.04
C SER A 69 9.33 30.31 17.74
N ARG A 70 10.48 30.46 17.05
CA ARG A 70 11.65 31.22 17.52
C ARG A 70 11.52 32.71 17.31
N PHE A 71 10.59 33.16 16.45
CA PHE A 71 10.43 34.55 16.05
C PHE A 71 9.37 35.24 16.90
N PRO A 72 9.33 36.59 16.92
CA PRO A 72 8.33 37.32 17.65
C PRO A 72 6.92 36.99 17.17
N THR A 73 6.00 36.85 18.12
CA THR A 73 4.55 36.78 17.90
C THR A 73 3.97 38.15 18.08
N VAL A 74 3.25 38.67 17.11
CA VAL A 74 2.55 39.95 17.14
C VAL A 74 1.07 39.69 17.36
N GLY A 75 0.46 40.42 18.29
CA GLY A 75 -0.96 40.36 18.58
C GLY A 75 -1.57 41.76 18.64
N ALA A 76 -2.83 41.88 18.29
CA ALA A 76 -3.64 43.07 18.52
C ALA A 76 -4.95 42.63 19.17
N SER A 77 -5.36 43.32 20.20
CA SER A 77 -6.63 43.07 20.87
C SER A 77 -7.40 44.39 21.08
N ALA A 78 -8.69 44.38 20.82
CA ALA A 78 -9.60 45.48 21.11
C ALA A 78 -10.64 44.94 22.08
N GLN A 79 -10.83 45.64 23.19
CA GLN A 79 -11.79 45.27 24.23
C GLN A 79 -12.68 46.43 24.55
N GLU A 80 -14.00 46.23 24.51
CA GLU A 80 -15.01 47.17 24.96
C GLU A 80 -15.72 46.57 26.19
N SER A 81 -15.70 47.31 27.31
CA SER A 81 -16.36 46.89 28.52
C SER A 81 -17.76 47.52 28.62
N SER A 82 -18.67 46.89 29.35
CA SER A 82 -20.02 47.42 29.63
C SER A 82 -20.05 48.78 30.32
N THR A 83 -18.90 49.27 30.76
CA THR A 83 -18.70 50.62 31.36
C THR A 83 -18.18 51.65 30.35
N GLU A 84 -18.39 51.44 29.04
CA GLU A 84 -17.94 52.30 27.91
C GLU A 84 -16.42 52.48 27.78
N VAL A 85 -15.64 51.63 28.45
CA VAL A 85 -14.18 51.69 28.33
C VAL A 85 -13.73 50.88 27.14
N LYS A 86 -13.14 51.57 26.14
CA LYS A 86 -12.48 50.95 24.99
C LYS A 86 -11.00 50.92 25.24
N GLN A 87 -10.41 49.73 25.12
CA GLN A 87 -8.97 49.54 25.23
C GLN A 87 -8.45 48.76 24.06
N ASP A 88 -7.56 49.35 23.30
CA ASP A 88 -6.87 48.72 22.19
C ASP A 88 -5.42 48.46 22.59
N VAL A 89 -4.94 47.22 22.43
CA VAL A 89 -3.58 46.83 22.81
C VAL A 89 -2.90 46.18 21.63
N THR A 90 -1.75 46.65 21.23
CA THR A 90 -0.85 45.99 20.31
C THR A 90 0.35 45.42 21.09
N SER A 91 0.61 44.14 20.91
CA SER A 91 1.69 43.46 21.64
C SER A 91 2.59 42.70 20.69
N ALA A 92 3.86 42.60 21.04
CA ALA A 92 4.81 41.70 20.43
C ALA A 92 5.56 40.94 21.52
N SER A 93 5.70 39.62 21.36
CA SER A 93 6.43 38.81 22.32
C SER A 93 7.42 37.91 21.60
N MET A 94 8.68 37.96 22.02
CA MET A 94 9.78 37.14 21.49
C MET A 94 10.32 36.21 22.56
N PRO A 95 10.28 34.89 22.37
CA PRO A 95 10.88 33.95 23.30
C PRO A 95 12.42 34.02 23.23
N ILE A 96 13.06 34.40 24.33
CA ILE A 96 14.51 34.44 24.46
C ILE A 96 15.05 33.08 24.91
N TRP A 97 14.39 32.51 25.93
CA TRP A 97 14.78 31.20 26.45
C TRP A 97 13.57 30.50 27.06
N MET A 98 13.27 29.32 26.59
CA MET A 98 12.07 28.54 26.94
C MET A 98 12.43 27.18 27.58
N GLY A 99 13.55 27.11 28.33
CA GLY A 99 13.99 25.85 28.96
C GLY A 99 14.27 24.72 27.97
N GLY A 100 14.52 25.04 26.69
CA GLY A 100 14.73 24.06 25.63
C GLY A 100 13.48 23.57 24.92
N ARG A 101 12.27 24.05 25.30
CA ARG A 101 10.98 23.62 24.71
C ARG A 101 10.92 23.82 23.21
N ILE A 102 11.27 25.02 22.71
CA ILE A 102 11.21 25.32 21.27
C ILE A 102 12.08 24.35 20.45
N ASN A 103 13.27 24.03 20.94
CA ASN A 103 14.14 23.08 20.25
C ASN A 103 13.56 21.65 20.28
N ALA A 104 12.97 21.26 21.40
CA ALA A 104 12.29 19.97 21.53
C ALA A 104 11.09 19.87 20.60
N ASP A 105 10.28 20.91 20.49
CA ASP A 105 9.12 20.96 19.60
C ASP A 105 9.53 20.91 18.11
N ILE A 106 10.66 21.55 17.73
CA ILE A 106 11.25 21.44 16.40
C ILE A 106 11.80 20.03 16.15
N ASP A 107 12.46 19.41 17.15
CA ASP A 107 12.93 18.02 17.05
C ASP A 107 11.75 17.04 16.87
N LEU A 108 10.63 17.27 17.58
CA LEU A 108 9.42 16.50 17.40
C LEU A 108 8.85 16.64 15.99
N ALA A 109 8.67 17.87 15.52
CA ALA A 109 8.17 18.14 14.17
C ALA A 109 9.09 17.56 13.07
N LYS A 110 10.41 17.56 13.29
CA LYS A 110 11.36 16.89 12.43
C LYS A 110 11.18 15.38 12.41
N SER A 111 10.98 14.77 13.59
CA SER A 111 10.74 13.33 13.71
C SER A 111 9.41 12.94 13.04
N ASN A 112 8.36 13.75 13.18
CA ASN A 112 7.06 13.54 12.51
C ASN A 112 7.22 13.61 10.99
N ARG A 113 7.97 14.58 10.45
CA ARG A 113 8.26 14.66 9.02
C ARG A 113 9.04 13.43 8.53
N ASP A 114 10.06 12.98 9.27
CA ASP A 114 10.87 11.81 8.90
C ASP A 114 10.02 10.53 8.96
N GLY A 115 9.14 10.42 9.95
CA GLY A 115 8.15 9.34 10.03
C GLY A 115 7.17 9.34 8.86
N ALA A 116 6.66 10.52 8.48
CA ALA A 116 5.77 10.66 7.32
C ALA A 116 6.47 10.33 5.99
N LEU A 117 7.78 10.63 5.87
CA LEU A 117 8.58 10.22 4.71
C LEU A 117 8.69 8.70 4.61
N SER A 118 8.98 8.02 5.74
CA SER A 118 8.98 6.56 5.79
C SER A 118 7.59 5.98 5.52
N GLY A 119 6.52 6.71 5.88
CA GLY A 119 5.13 6.36 5.59
C GLY A 119 4.81 6.30 4.09
N ILE A 120 5.45 7.11 3.24
CA ILE A 120 5.33 7.01 1.78
C ILE A 120 5.88 5.66 1.31
N SER A 121 7.08 5.28 1.76
CA SER A 121 7.70 4.00 1.39
C SER A 121 6.91 2.80 1.94
N GLU A 122 6.30 2.92 3.14
CA GLU A 122 5.41 1.91 3.71
C GLU A 122 4.15 1.73 2.84
N ALA A 123 3.53 2.84 2.39
CA ALA A 123 2.39 2.80 1.48
C ALA A 123 2.77 2.18 0.13
N GLN A 124 3.93 2.52 -0.43
CA GLN A 124 4.44 1.92 -1.66
C GLN A 124 4.64 0.41 -1.51
N GLN A 125 5.28 -0.04 -0.42
CA GLN A 125 5.47 -1.47 -0.15
C GLN A 125 4.13 -2.21 -0.01
N SER A 126 3.16 -1.62 0.67
CA SER A 126 1.82 -2.20 0.82
C SER A 126 1.11 -2.35 -0.53
N VAL A 127 1.13 -1.31 -1.36
CA VAL A 127 0.53 -1.33 -2.71
C VAL A 127 1.24 -2.33 -3.62
N MET A 128 2.57 -2.45 -3.54
CA MET A 128 3.31 -3.47 -4.30
C MET A 128 2.89 -4.89 -3.91
N LEU A 129 2.80 -5.18 -2.60
CA LEU A 129 2.38 -6.50 -2.10
C LEU A 129 0.94 -6.85 -2.51
N GLU A 130 0.04 -5.87 -2.46
CA GLU A 130 -1.33 -6.02 -2.93
C GLU A 130 -1.39 -6.27 -4.45
N THR A 131 -0.65 -5.47 -5.22
CA THR A 131 -0.58 -5.62 -6.69
C THR A 131 -0.04 -6.99 -7.10
N ILE A 132 1.00 -7.50 -6.41
CA ILE A 132 1.52 -8.85 -6.64
C ILE A 132 0.44 -9.90 -6.42
N GLY A 133 -0.31 -9.81 -5.31
CA GLY A 133 -1.41 -10.73 -5.02
C GLY A 133 -2.45 -10.73 -6.12
N LEU A 134 -3.00 -9.56 -6.45
CA LEU A 134 -4.04 -9.40 -7.46
C LEU A 134 -3.58 -9.79 -8.88
N PHE A 135 -2.32 -9.50 -9.24
CA PHE A 135 -1.75 -9.88 -10.52
C PHE A 135 -1.70 -11.40 -10.69
N PHE A 136 -1.21 -12.11 -9.68
CA PHE A 136 -1.12 -13.56 -9.73
C PHE A 136 -2.48 -14.24 -9.53
N ASP A 137 -3.42 -13.64 -8.82
CA ASP A 137 -4.80 -14.12 -8.74
C ASP A 137 -5.51 -14.02 -10.11
N TYR A 138 -5.27 -12.93 -10.86
CA TYR A 138 -5.77 -12.81 -12.22
C TYR A 138 -5.14 -13.85 -13.14
N PHE A 139 -3.82 -14.00 -13.13
CA PHE A 139 -3.12 -15.02 -13.91
C PHE A 139 -3.62 -16.44 -13.59
N LYS A 140 -3.80 -16.74 -12.30
CA LYS A 140 -4.38 -18.01 -11.84
C LYS A 140 -5.77 -18.25 -12.41
N SER A 141 -6.65 -17.26 -12.35
CA SER A 141 -8.03 -17.39 -12.84
C SER A 141 -8.07 -17.56 -14.36
N GLU A 142 -7.15 -16.91 -15.10
CA GLU A 142 -6.99 -17.08 -16.52
C GLU A 142 -6.59 -18.51 -16.88
N LYS A 143 -5.58 -19.06 -16.19
CA LYS A 143 -5.15 -20.46 -16.38
C LYS A 143 -6.21 -21.47 -15.99
N LYS A 144 -6.98 -21.22 -14.93
CA LYS A 144 -8.11 -22.06 -14.54
C LYS A 144 -9.25 -22.03 -15.55
N LEU A 145 -9.51 -20.89 -16.19
CA LEU A 145 -10.50 -20.80 -17.28
C LEU A 145 -10.02 -21.61 -18.51
N GLU A 146 -8.73 -21.55 -18.86
CA GLU A 146 -8.14 -22.36 -19.93
C GLU A 146 -8.35 -23.87 -19.66
N ILE A 147 -8.06 -24.33 -18.45
CA ILE A 147 -8.27 -25.74 -18.02
C ILE A 147 -9.76 -26.10 -18.07
N ALA A 148 -10.66 -25.23 -17.62
CA ALA A 148 -12.09 -25.47 -17.62
C ALA A 148 -12.64 -25.55 -19.05
N SER A 149 -12.14 -24.73 -19.97
CA SER A 149 -12.51 -24.77 -21.39
C SER A 149 -12.05 -26.07 -22.02
N LEU A 150 -10.79 -26.48 -21.81
CA LEU A 150 -10.28 -27.76 -22.24
C LEU A 150 -11.11 -28.94 -21.71
N ASN A 151 -11.52 -28.87 -20.42
CA ASN A 151 -12.35 -29.90 -19.81
C ASN A 151 -13.75 -29.99 -20.46
N VAL A 152 -14.32 -28.87 -20.89
CA VAL A 152 -15.59 -28.88 -21.67
C VAL A 152 -15.39 -29.58 -23.01
N ASP A 153 -14.30 -29.26 -23.73
CA ASP A 153 -14.00 -29.87 -25.03
C ASP A 153 -13.77 -31.39 -24.91
N GLU A 154 -13.05 -31.81 -23.86
CA GLU A 154 -12.84 -33.21 -23.55
C GLU A 154 -14.16 -33.93 -23.23
N HIS A 155 -15.03 -33.37 -22.39
CA HIS A 155 -16.35 -33.96 -22.09
C HIS A 155 -17.29 -33.92 -23.27
N GLN A 156 -17.24 -32.94 -24.14
CA GLN A 156 -18.01 -32.90 -25.39
C GLN A 156 -17.60 -34.07 -26.30
N ARG A 157 -16.31 -34.28 -26.50
CA ARG A 157 -15.77 -35.41 -27.27
C ARG A 157 -16.17 -36.76 -26.69
N LEU A 158 -16.12 -36.91 -25.36
CA LEU A 158 -16.51 -38.10 -24.67
C LEU A 158 -18.01 -38.38 -24.83
N TYR A 159 -18.85 -37.35 -24.73
CA TYR A 159 -20.30 -37.46 -24.98
C TYR A 159 -20.58 -37.98 -26.39
N GLU A 160 -19.93 -37.45 -27.42
CA GLU A 160 -20.09 -37.89 -28.81
C GLU A 160 -19.66 -39.35 -29.03
N ILE A 161 -18.63 -39.81 -28.34
CA ILE A 161 -18.20 -41.23 -28.38
C ILE A 161 -19.32 -42.14 -27.82
N ILE A 162 -19.87 -41.78 -26.67
CA ILE A 162 -20.93 -42.57 -26.00
C ILE A 162 -22.21 -42.56 -26.83
N GLU A 163 -22.64 -41.40 -27.34
CA GLU A 163 -23.83 -41.28 -28.17
C GLU A 163 -23.78 -42.21 -29.38
N ARG A 164 -22.64 -42.28 -30.11
CA ARG A 164 -22.42 -43.21 -31.20
C ARG A 164 -22.46 -44.68 -30.76
N ARG A 165 -21.97 -45.02 -29.57
CA ARG A 165 -21.96 -46.40 -29.07
C ARG A 165 -23.38 -46.85 -28.64
N VAL A 166 -24.15 -45.97 -28.04
CA VAL A 166 -25.55 -46.24 -27.70
C VAL A 166 -26.39 -46.38 -28.95
N ALA A 167 -26.22 -45.51 -29.97
CA ALA A 167 -26.88 -45.67 -31.27
C ALA A 167 -26.53 -46.98 -31.98
N ALA A 168 -25.33 -47.53 -31.77
CA ALA A 168 -24.88 -48.83 -32.24
C ALA A 168 -25.32 -49.99 -31.32
N ALA A 169 -26.10 -49.76 -30.28
CA ALA A 169 -26.52 -50.73 -29.24
C ALA A 169 -25.35 -51.44 -28.52
N THR A 170 -24.18 -50.78 -28.43
CA THR A 170 -22.98 -51.31 -27.77
C THR A 170 -22.72 -50.70 -26.39
N SER A 171 -23.59 -49.79 -25.94
CA SER A 171 -23.58 -49.21 -24.59
C SER A 171 -25.05 -48.97 -24.12
N PRO A 172 -25.36 -49.00 -22.82
CA PRO A 172 -26.65 -48.67 -22.26
C PRO A 172 -27.01 -47.18 -22.43
N ASP A 173 -28.32 -46.86 -22.57
CA ASP A 173 -28.82 -45.46 -22.65
C ASP A 173 -28.43 -44.61 -21.45
N VAL A 174 -28.31 -45.21 -20.27
CA VAL A 174 -27.89 -44.52 -19.05
C VAL A 174 -26.49 -43.90 -19.17
N ASP A 175 -25.60 -44.46 -20.00
CA ASP A 175 -24.27 -43.88 -20.21
C ASP A 175 -24.33 -42.53 -20.94
N THR A 176 -25.30 -42.35 -21.87
CA THR A 176 -25.53 -41.04 -22.52
C THR A 176 -26.02 -40.00 -21.52
N MET A 177 -26.94 -40.39 -20.63
CA MET A 177 -27.43 -39.47 -19.57
C MET A 177 -26.29 -39.03 -18.63
N LEU A 178 -25.42 -39.97 -18.26
CA LEU A 178 -24.27 -39.68 -17.42
C LEU A 178 -23.25 -38.77 -18.14
N ALA A 179 -22.94 -39.06 -19.41
CA ALA A 179 -22.02 -38.24 -20.22
C ALA A 179 -22.58 -36.81 -20.39
N GLN A 180 -23.88 -36.66 -20.66
CA GLN A 180 -24.57 -35.38 -20.73
C GLN A 180 -24.50 -34.61 -19.42
N ALA A 181 -24.74 -35.26 -18.28
CA ALA A 181 -24.64 -34.65 -16.95
C ALA A 181 -23.22 -34.14 -16.65
N ARG A 182 -22.18 -34.91 -17.03
CA ARG A 182 -20.80 -34.51 -16.91
C ARG A 182 -20.42 -33.32 -17.78
N LEU A 183 -20.91 -33.29 -19.03
CA LEU A 183 -20.75 -32.16 -19.93
C LEU A 183 -21.39 -30.87 -19.37
N GLN A 184 -22.61 -30.97 -18.83
CA GLN A 184 -23.28 -29.81 -18.23
C GLN A 184 -22.53 -29.33 -16.97
N SER A 185 -22.01 -30.26 -16.17
CA SER A 185 -21.16 -29.92 -15.01
C SER A 185 -19.87 -29.18 -15.44
N ALA A 186 -19.23 -29.65 -16.52
CA ALA A 186 -18.01 -28.98 -17.07
C ALA A 186 -18.32 -27.56 -17.60
N ARG A 187 -19.47 -27.40 -18.30
CA ARG A 187 -19.92 -26.07 -18.77
C ARG A 187 -20.21 -25.11 -17.60
N SER A 188 -20.84 -25.61 -16.55
CA SER A 188 -21.07 -24.82 -15.33
C SER A 188 -19.76 -24.38 -14.69
N ALA A 189 -18.77 -25.27 -14.60
CA ALA A 189 -17.44 -24.94 -14.08
C ALA A 189 -16.71 -23.91 -14.95
N GLN A 190 -16.85 -23.97 -16.28
CA GLN A 190 -16.31 -22.98 -17.21
C GLN A 190 -16.92 -21.58 -16.98
N ILE A 191 -18.24 -21.50 -16.81
CA ILE A 191 -18.93 -20.24 -16.51
C ILE A 191 -18.43 -19.65 -15.19
N GLN A 192 -18.26 -20.48 -14.16
CA GLN A 192 -17.73 -20.04 -12.88
C GLN A 192 -16.28 -19.53 -13.00
N ALA A 193 -15.42 -20.22 -13.75
CA ALA A 193 -14.05 -19.81 -14.01
C ALA A 193 -13.98 -18.49 -14.81
N ALA A 194 -14.87 -18.29 -15.80
CA ALA A 194 -14.98 -17.04 -16.55
C ALA A 194 -15.40 -15.87 -15.65
N SER A 195 -16.37 -16.10 -14.75
CA SER A 195 -16.77 -15.10 -13.75
C SER A 195 -15.62 -14.75 -12.81
N ALA A 196 -14.90 -15.75 -12.30
CA ALA A 196 -13.74 -15.54 -11.44
C ALA A 196 -12.63 -14.72 -12.15
N LYS A 197 -12.35 -15.01 -13.43
CA LYS A 197 -11.40 -14.21 -14.23
C LYS A 197 -11.85 -12.75 -14.34
N ASN A 198 -13.12 -12.48 -14.58
CA ASN A 198 -13.64 -11.12 -14.71
C ASN A 198 -13.53 -10.36 -13.39
N ILE A 199 -13.81 -11.01 -12.25
CA ILE A 199 -13.69 -10.40 -10.91
C ILE A 199 -12.23 -10.06 -10.60
N THR A 200 -11.30 -10.99 -10.80
CA THR A 200 -9.89 -10.77 -10.52
C THR A 200 -9.27 -9.73 -11.46
N LYS A 201 -9.70 -9.73 -12.75
CA LYS A 201 -9.33 -8.69 -13.71
C LYS A 201 -9.75 -7.30 -13.22
N ALA A 202 -11.02 -7.13 -12.86
CA ALA A 202 -11.54 -5.85 -12.37
C ALA A 202 -10.80 -5.37 -11.11
N SER A 203 -10.50 -6.28 -10.18
CA SER A 203 -9.73 -5.95 -8.97
C SER A 203 -8.31 -5.46 -9.30
N LEU A 204 -7.64 -6.12 -10.23
CA LEU A 204 -6.31 -5.71 -10.68
C LEU A 204 -6.34 -4.36 -11.40
N GLU A 205 -7.31 -4.15 -12.31
CA GLU A 205 -7.50 -2.89 -13.04
C GLU A 205 -7.73 -1.70 -12.11
N LEU A 206 -8.53 -1.89 -11.05
CA LEU A 206 -8.78 -0.86 -10.04
C LEU A 206 -7.50 -0.47 -9.27
N THR A 207 -6.69 -1.46 -8.89
CA THR A 207 -5.45 -1.21 -8.15
C THR A 207 -4.36 -0.60 -9.03
N VAL A 208 -4.23 -1.07 -10.28
CA VAL A 208 -3.24 -0.56 -11.26
C VAL A 208 -3.68 0.78 -11.87
N GLY A 209 -4.98 1.09 -11.83
CA GLY A 209 -5.55 2.34 -12.35
C GLY A 209 -5.63 2.42 -13.88
N ARG A 210 -5.63 1.26 -14.57
CA ARG A 210 -5.77 1.19 -16.04
C ARG A 210 -6.42 -0.11 -16.49
N VAL A 211 -6.98 -0.11 -17.69
CA VAL A 211 -7.50 -1.32 -18.34
C VAL A 211 -6.34 -2.26 -18.71
N ILE A 212 -6.53 -3.56 -18.51
CA ILE A 212 -5.54 -4.62 -18.75
C ILE A 212 -6.10 -5.57 -19.80
N ASP A 213 -5.42 -5.71 -20.92
CA ASP A 213 -5.85 -6.65 -21.98
C ASP A 213 -5.27 -8.05 -21.76
N ALA A 214 -4.00 -8.14 -21.40
CA ALA A 214 -3.31 -9.40 -21.13
C ALA A 214 -2.21 -9.19 -20.07
N VAL A 215 -1.79 -10.29 -19.43
CA VAL A 215 -0.65 -10.30 -18.51
C VAL A 215 0.48 -11.15 -19.09
N LEU A 216 1.72 -10.69 -18.86
CA LEU A 216 2.94 -11.41 -19.21
C LEU A 216 3.60 -11.92 -17.93
N VAL A 217 3.66 -13.22 -17.77
CA VAL A 217 4.30 -13.86 -16.63
C VAL A 217 5.60 -14.53 -17.05
N ASN A 218 6.69 -14.17 -16.39
CA ASN A 218 7.93 -14.93 -16.51
C ASN A 218 7.82 -16.20 -15.65
N ASN A 219 7.61 -17.33 -16.28
CA ASN A 219 7.44 -18.62 -15.60
C ASN A 219 8.73 -19.17 -14.96
N SER A 220 9.88 -18.53 -15.22
CA SER A 220 11.17 -18.92 -14.66
C SER A 220 11.89 -17.70 -14.09
N PRO A 221 11.37 -17.09 -13.00
CA PRO A 221 12.08 -16.01 -12.36
C PRO A 221 13.40 -16.52 -11.78
N GLU A 222 14.41 -15.64 -11.75
CA GLU A 222 15.68 -15.98 -11.11
C GLU A 222 15.45 -16.43 -9.66
N PRO A 223 15.99 -17.57 -9.24
CA PRO A 223 15.86 -18.04 -7.88
C PRO A 223 16.51 -17.04 -6.90
N LEU A 224 16.05 -17.05 -5.67
CA LEU A 224 16.66 -16.21 -4.64
C LEU A 224 18.08 -16.70 -4.33
N SER A 225 19.06 -15.83 -4.50
CA SER A 225 20.50 -16.12 -4.31
C SER A 225 20.96 -16.04 -2.86
N ILE A 226 20.10 -15.58 -1.95
CA ILE A 226 20.40 -15.34 -0.53
C ILE A 226 19.76 -16.40 0.37
N GLY A 227 20.31 -16.58 1.57
CA GLY A 227 19.75 -17.51 2.56
C GLY A 227 18.68 -16.87 3.45
N LEU A 228 17.87 -17.70 4.13
CA LEU A 228 16.79 -17.24 5.02
C LEU A 228 17.25 -16.21 6.08
N ASN A 229 18.41 -16.46 6.71
CA ASN A 229 18.90 -15.56 7.75
C ASN A 229 19.29 -14.19 7.21
N GLU A 230 19.87 -14.17 6.02
CA GLU A 230 20.23 -12.94 5.30
C GLU A 230 18.97 -12.20 4.83
N ALA A 231 18.00 -12.92 4.30
CA ALA A 231 16.68 -12.37 3.94
C ALA A 231 16.00 -11.66 5.12
N VAL A 232 16.02 -12.29 6.30
CA VAL A 232 15.47 -11.70 7.52
C VAL A 232 16.27 -10.47 7.96
N ALA A 233 17.60 -10.51 7.90
CA ALA A 233 18.44 -9.39 8.30
C ALA A 233 18.23 -8.18 7.37
N THR A 234 18.26 -8.41 6.05
CA THR A 234 18.02 -7.37 5.04
C THR A 234 16.62 -6.76 5.19
N GLY A 235 15.59 -7.61 5.29
CA GLY A 235 14.21 -7.12 5.44
C GLY A 235 14.02 -6.24 6.69
N ILE A 236 14.65 -6.59 7.82
CA ILE A 236 14.60 -5.75 9.02
C ILE A 236 15.32 -4.41 8.78
N GLN A 237 16.42 -4.42 8.06
CA GLN A 237 17.23 -3.22 7.81
C GLN A 237 16.54 -2.23 6.86
N VAL A 238 15.85 -2.74 5.82
CA VAL A 238 15.24 -1.89 4.78
C VAL A 238 13.78 -1.56 5.04
N SER A 239 13.13 -2.16 6.04
CA SER A 239 11.70 -2.01 6.30
C SER A 239 11.30 -0.56 6.56
N PRO A 240 10.42 0.02 5.71
CA PRO A 240 9.96 1.39 5.90
C PRO A 240 9.13 1.54 7.19
N ARG A 241 8.38 0.52 7.58
CA ARG A 241 7.58 0.51 8.79
C ARG A 241 8.44 0.55 10.05
N ILE A 242 9.56 -0.17 10.06
CA ILE A 242 10.55 -0.09 11.14
C ILE A 242 11.14 1.31 11.19
N ALA A 243 11.55 1.89 10.07
CA ALA A 243 12.10 3.24 9.99
C ALA A 243 11.09 4.31 10.48
N ARG A 244 9.79 4.14 10.19
CA ARG A 244 8.74 5.02 10.70
C ARG A 244 8.64 4.95 12.22
N ILE A 245 8.63 3.74 12.82
CA ILE A 245 8.55 3.57 14.28
C ILE A 245 9.82 4.12 14.95
N GLU A 246 10.99 3.96 14.35
CA GLU A 246 12.23 4.54 14.86
C GLU A 246 12.18 6.08 14.86
N SER A 247 11.59 6.69 13.85
CA SER A 247 11.34 8.13 13.81
C SER A 247 10.34 8.56 14.89
N GLU A 248 9.31 7.79 15.16
CA GLU A 248 8.35 8.02 16.24
C GLU A 248 9.04 7.97 17.63
N ILE A 249 9.95 7.01 17.85
CA ILE A 249 10.75 6.93 19.08
C ILE A 249 11.59 8.20 19.29
N LYS A 250 12.19 8.76 18.22
CA LYS A 250 12.90 10.06 18.29
C LYS A 250 11.94 11.20 18.66
N GLY A 251 10.70 11.17 18.15
CA GLY A 251 9.65 12.10 18.53
C GLY A 251 9.30 12.01 20.03
N PHE A 252 9.19 10.81 20.58
CA PHE A 252 8.99 10.64 22.03
C PHE A 252 10.20 11.11 22.86
N GLU A 253 11.43 11.01 22.33
CA GLU A 253 12.60 11.62 22.98
C GLU A 253 12.51 13.14 23.02
N ALA A 254 12.05 13.76 21.96
CA ALA A 254 11.80 15.19 21.91
C ALA A 254 10.67 15.58 22.91
N ASN A 255 9.59 14.81 22.99
CA ASN A 255 8.52 15.03 23.96
C ASN A 255 9.00 14.95 25.41
N ILE A 256 9.96 14.06 25.74
CA ILE A 256 10.58 14.02 27.07
C ILE A 256 11.36 15.31 27.34
N LYS A 257 12.09 15.84 26.34
CA LYS A 257 12.81 17.12 26.47
C LYS A 257 11.83 18.28 26.68
N SER A 258 10.74 18.32 25.91
CA SER A 258 9.68 19.33 26.04
C SER A 258 9.03 19.28 27.43
N ALA A 259 8.68 18.08 27.94
CA ALA A 259 8.14 17.93 29.28
C ALA A 259 9.11 18.41 30.38
N LYS A 260 10.41 18.16 30.21
CA LYS A 260 11.46 18.64 31.14
C LYS A 260 11.61 20.15 31.13
N SER A 261 11.28 20.85 30.04
CA SER A 261 11.40 22.29 29.92
C SER A 261 10.55 23.05 30.94
N ALA A 262 9.48 22.45 31.44
CA ALA A 262 8.66 23.02 32.51
C ALA A 262 9.37 23.11 33.88
N LEU A 263 10.50 22.44 34.07
CA LEU A 263 11.36 22.57 35.24
C LEU A 263 12.25 23.82 35.21
N TYR A 264 12.23 24.58 34.14
CA TYR A 264 13.06 25.75 33.94
C TYR A 264 12.21 27.01 33.77
N PRO A 265 12.71 28.19 34.21
CA PRO A 265 12.04 29.43 33.90
C PRO A 265 12.00 29.70 32.40
N GLN A 266 10.99 30.42 31.95
CA GLN A 266 10.83 30.88 30.59
C GLN A 266 11.10 32.37 30.52
N VAL A 267 11.92 32.81 29.60
CA VAL A 267 12.31 34.21 29.43
C VAL A 267 11.83 34.69 28.08
N SER A 268 11.07 35.76 28.06
CA SER A 268 10.62 36.42 26.82
C SER A 268 10.83 37.94 26.91
N LEU A 269 11.05 38.54 25.73
CA LEU A 269 11.05 40.00 25.54
C LEU A 269 9.64 40.38 25.06
N GLY A 270 9.00 41.28 25.79
CA GLY A 270 7.69 41.81 25.45
C GLY A 270 7.78 43.29 25.05
N TYR A 271 6.95 43.65 24.09
CA TYR A 271 6.59 45.04 23.77
C TYR A 271 5.09 45.16 23.76
N GLU A 272 4.58 46.21 24.38
CA GLU A 272 3.14 46.49 24.46
C GLU A 272 2.89 47.97 24.26
N LYS A 273 1.93 48.30 23.40
CA LYS A 273 1.42 49.65 23.20
C LYS A 273 -0.07 49.65 23.43
N ARG A 274 -0.53 50.53 24.34
CA ARG A 274 -1.92 50.67 24.72
C ARG A 274 -2.46 51.94 24.11
N TYR A 275 -3.65 51.86 23.50
CA TYR A 275 -4.41 53.00 23.00
C TYR A 275 -5.72 53.05 23.78
N ASN A 276 -6.25 54.27 23.96
CA ASN A 276 -7.54 54.48 24.61
C ASN A 276 -7.66 53.85 26.03
N ASP A 277 -6.57 53.89 26.81
CA ASP A 277 -6.63 53.38 28.20
C ASP A 277 -7.58 54.26 29.05
N PRO A 278 -8.44 53.67 29.90
CA PRO A 278 -9.33 54.40 30.84
C PRO A 278 -8.56 55.31 31.77
N ASP A 279 -7.31 54.97 32.06
CA ASP A 279 -6.43 55.83 32.86
C ASP A 279 -5.68 56.79 31.92
N PRO A 280 -6.00 58.10 31.97
CA PRO A 280 -5.36 59.11 31.11
C PRO A 280 -3.84 59.16 31.24
N SER A 281 -3.30 58.68 32.36
CA SER A 281 -1.84 58.57 32.56
C SER A 281 -1.18 57.43 31.79
N ARG A 282 -1.99 56.53 31.24
CA ARG A 282 -1.54 55.31 30.50
C ARG A 282 -1.88 55.34 29.03
N VAL A 283 -2.53 56.39 28.54
CA VAL A 283 -2.87 56.56 27.13
C VAL A 283 -1.57 56.74 26.29
N ASP A 284 -1.47 55.99 25.20
CA ASP A 284 -0.32 55.95 24.30
C ASP A 284 1.04 55.51 24.95
N GLN A 285 0.99 54.80 26.06
CA GLN A 285 2.20 54.23 26.66
C GLN A 285 2.76 53.08 25.84
N GLU A 286 4.04 53.16 25.58
CA GLU A 286 4.84 52.12 25.03
C GLU A 286 5.72 51.52 26.11
N GLU A 287 5.67 50.20 26.27
CA GLU A 287 6.45 49.50 27.27
C GLU A 287 7.21 48.36 26.66
N THR A 288 8.51 48.31 26.91
CA THR A 288 9.34 47.15 26.56
C THR A 288 9.84 46.51 27.86
N PHE A 289 9.58 45.23 28.04
CA PHE A 289 9.87 44.52 29.27
C PHE A 289 10.47 43.14 29.01
N VAL A 290 11.23 42.62 29.93
CA VAL A 290 11.66 41.22 29.98
C VAL A 290 10.75 40.50 30.98
N SER A 291 10.04 39.49 30.48
CA SER A 291 9.22 38.62 31.31
C SER A 291 9.97 37.34 31.64
N VAL A 292 10.03 37.02 32.94
CA VAL A 292 10.54 35.76 33.45
C VAL A 292 9.40 35.01 34.11
N GLN A 293 8.97 33.89 33.54
CA GLN A 293 7.87 33.11 34.04
C GLN A 293 8.33 31.71 34.46
N PHE A 294 8.00 31.30 35.65
CA PHE A 294 8.26 29.95 36.13
C PHE A 294 6.96 29.32 36.65
N GLN A 295 6.47 28.31 35.91
CA GLN A 295 5.22 27.60 36.26
C GLN A 295 5.44 26.09 36.16
N PRO A 296 6.01 25.47 37.21
CA PRO A 296 6.25 24.02 37.24
C PRO A 296 4.97 23.18 37.35
N GLY A 297 3.80 23.80 37.42
CA GLY A 297 2.53 23.14 37.66
C GLY A 297 2.25 22.88 39.13
N ALA A 298 1.08 22.30 39.43
CA ALA A 298 0.67 22.01 40.82
C ALA A 298 1.42 20.79 41.38
N GLY A 299 2.09 20.95 42.49
CA GLY A 299 2.78 19.87 43.19
C GLY A 299 3.86 19.17 42.30
N PHE A 300 3.82 17.85 42.25
CA PHE A 300 4.73 17.03 41.44
C PHE A 300 4.23 16.71 40.02
N ALA A 301 3.26 17.44 39.48
CA ALA A 301 2.64 17.20 38.21
C ALA A 301 3.67 17.09 37.05
N VAL A 302 4.73 17.90 37.06
CA VAL A 302 5.80 17.84 36.05
C VAL A 302 6.55 16.50 36.11
N ALA A 303 6.83 15.97 37.31
CA ALA A 303 7.51 14.69 37.45
C ALA A 303 6.66 13.54 36.86
N SER A 304 5.33 13.58 37.12
CA SER A 304 4.36 12.62 36.55
C SER A 304 4.29 12.74 35.03
N SER A 305 4.28 13.96 34.48
CA SER A 305 4.28 14.21 33.03
C SER A 305 5.54 13.69 32.37
N ILE A 306 6.71 13.87 32.95
CA ILE A 306 7.99 13.33 32.49
C ILE A 306 7.96 11.80 32.54
N SER A 307 7.43 11.22 33.65
CA SER A 307 7.28 9.77 33.78
C SER A 307 6.36 9.21 32.67
N ALA A 308 5.21 9.84 32.44
CA ALA A 308 4.28 9.45 31.38
C ALA A 308 4.96 9.51 29.98
N ALA A 309 5.73 10.57 29.70
CA ALA A 309 6.47 10.67 28.42
C ALA A 309 7.52 9.57 28.27
N LYS A 310 8.23 9.19 29.37
CA LYS A 310 9.17 8.05 29.35
C LYS A 310 8.47 6.73 29.10
N GLN A 311 7.30 6.49 29.68
CA GLN A 311 6.53 5.26 29.47
C GLN A 311 6.02 5.17 28.03
N ARG A 312 5.59 6.28 27.41
CA ARG A 312 5.21 6.30 25.97
C ARG A 312 6.40 5.94 25.08
N LYS A 313 7.60 6.46 25.38
CA LYS A 313 8.83 6.06 24.65
C LYS A 313 9.11 4.56 24.83
N GLN A 314 8.97 4.01 26.03
CA GLN A 314 9.18 2.59 26.25
C GLN A 314 8.14 1.75 25.48
N SER A 315 6.88 2.12 25.50
CA SER A 315 5.82 1.48 24.71
C SER A 315 6.13 1.48 23.22
N ALA A 316 6.67 2.58 22.66
CA ALA A 316 7.07 2.65 21.27
C ALA A 316 8.27 1.72 20.96
N ARG A 317 9.21 1.55 21.89
CA ARG A 317 10.30 0.56 21.77
C ARG A 317 9.78 -0.87 21.77
N ASP A 318 8.82 -1.17 22.64
CA ASP A 318 8.21 -2.49 22.69
C ASP A 318 7.43 -2.78 21.40
N SER A 319 6.76 -1.75 20.82
CA SER A 319 6.12 -1.82 19.51
C SER A 319 7.12 -2.07 18.37
N LEU A 320 8.32 -1.47 18.43
CA LEU A 320 9.40 -1.73 17.48
C LEU A 320 9.84 -3.21 17.52
N GLU A 321 10.02 -3.76 18.71
CA GLU A 321 10.39 -5.18 18.85
C GLU A 321 9.27 -6.13 18.41
N ALA A 322 8.01 -5.77 18.64
CA ALA A 322 6.86 -6.50 18.13
C ALA A 322 6.84 -6.50 16.59
N GLU A 323 7.07 -5.34 15.97
CA GLU A 323 7.13 -5.22 14.50
C GLU A 323 8.28 -6.02 13.89
N LYS A 324 9.48 -5.98 14.50
CA LYS A 324 10.61 -6.81 14.05
C LYS A 324 10.30 -8.31 14.12
N ARG A 325 9.56 -8.75 15.14
CA ARG A 325 9.11 -10.14 15.27
C ARG A 325 8.08 -10.49 14.20
N GLU A 326 7.15 -9.60 13.93
CA GLU A 326 6.12 -9.79 12.91
C GLU A 326 6.72 -9.88 11.51
N LEU A 327 7.62 -8.94 11.15
CA LEU A 327 8.33 -8.97 9.87
C LEU A 327 9.17 -10.26 9.71
N ARG A 328 9.86 -10.66 10.78
CA ARG A 328 10.59 -11.94 10.80
C ARG A 328 9.67 -13.12 10.55
N ARG A 329 8.49 -13.13 11.13
CA ARG A 329 7.47 -14.15 10.92
C ARG A 329 7.01 -14.16 9.46
N GLN A 330 6.69 -13.00 8.88
CA GLN A 330 6.24 -12.86 7.49
C GLN A 330 7.29 -13.38 6.50
N ILE A 331 8.55 -12.98 6.67
CA ILE A 331 9.65 -13.44 5.80
C ILE A 331 9.84 -14.96 5.94
N LYS A 332 9.84 -15.50 7.17
CA LYS A 332 9.98 -16.94 7.39
C LYS A 332 8.82 -17.73 6.79
N THR A 333 7.59 -17.23 6.90
CA THR A 333 6.42 -17.87 6.29
C THR A 333 6.55 -17.87 4.77
N ALA A 334 6.81 -16.71 4.16
CA ALA A 334 6.99 -16.62 2.72
C ALA A 334 8.17 -17.45 2.20
N TRP A 335 9.24 -17.55 2.96
CA TRP A 335 10.39 -18.40 2.64
C TRP A 335 10.05 -19.89 2.67
N ASN A 336 9.32 -20.33 3.70
CA ASN A 336 8.89 -21.71 3.80
C ASN A 336 7.89 -22.08 2.69
N GLU A 337 6.99 -21.17 2.34
CA GLU A 337 6.09 -21.33 1.20
C GLU A 337 6.89 -21.48 -0.11
N TYR A 338 7.83 -20.58 -0.37
CA TYR A 338 8.73 -20.65 -1.53
C TYR A 338 9.47 -21.98 -1.60
N THR A 339 10.11 -22.39 -0.50
CA THR A 339 10.90 -23.63 -0.46
C THR A 339 10.01 -24.86 -0.63
N SER A 340 8.89 -24.92 0.08
CA SER A 340 7.96 -26.06 0.01
C SER A 340 7.39 -26.23 -1.40
N VAL A 341 6.95 -25.13 -2.01
CA VAL A 341 6.34 -25.18 -3.34
C VAL A 341 7.37 -25.47 -4.43
N SER A 342 8.60 -24.98 -4.29
CA SER A 342 9.67 -25.29 -5.25
C SER A 342 9.95 -26.80 -5.38
N PHE A 343 9.83 -27.54 -4.28
CA PHE A 343 9.95 -29.01 -4.30
C PHE A 343 8.69 -29.73 -4.81
N GLN A 344 7.54 -29.08 -4.85
CA GLN A 344 6.28 -29.67 -5.29
C GLN A 344 6.03 -29.47 -6.81
N LEU A 345 6.71 -28.53 -7.44
CA LEU A 345 6.50 -28.22 -8.86
C LEU A 345 6.81 -29.38 -9.78
N GLU A 346 7.98 -29.99 -9.65
CA GLU A 346 8.41 -31.08 -10.52
C GLU A 346 7.53 -32.34 -10.35
N PRO A 347 7.26 -32.84 -9.13
CA PRO A 347 6.30 -33.92 -8.94
C PRO A 347 4.91 -33.63 -9.51
N SER A 348 4.45 -32.39 -9.43
CA SER A 348 3.14 -32.02 -9.95
C SER A 348 3.09 -32.01 -11.47
N LYS A 349 4.17 -31.59 -12.15
CA LYS A 349 4.31 -31.72 -13.61
C LYS A 349 4.28 -33.17 -14.06
N MET A 350 5.07 -34.01 -13.38
CA MET A 350 5.07 -35.46 -13.64
C MET A 350 3.69 -36.09 -13.44
N LEU A 351 2.92 -35.64 -12.43
CA LEU A 351 1.56 -36.10 -12.21
C LEU A 351 0.63 -35.72 -13.34
N VAL A 352 0.72 -34.50 -13.88
CA VAL A 352 -0.08 -34.05 -15.04
C VAL A 352 0.24 -34.89 -16.26
N ASP A 353 1.53 -35.18 -16.54
CA ASP A 353 1.95 -36.00 -17.66
C ASP A 353 1.46 -37.46 -17.52
N ALA A 354 1.60 -38.03 -16.32
CA ALA A 354 1.16 -39.39 -16.02
C ALA A 354 -0.38 -39.52 -16.16
N THR A 355 -1.16 -38.60 -15.56
CA THR A 355 -2.60 -38.67 -15.64
C THR A 355 -3.13 -38.44 -17.06
N THR A 356 -2.46 -37.59 -17.85
CA THR A 356 -2.79 -37.41 -19.27
C THR A 356 -2.55 -38.69 -20.06
N SER A 357 -1.40 -39.37 -19.84
CA SER A 357 -1.10 -40.64 -20.47
C SER A 357 -2.08 -41.77 -20.07
N VAL A 358 -2.56 -41.76 -18.82
CA VAL A 358 -3.58 -42.72 -18.34
C VAL A 358 -4.90 -42.52 -19.06
N ILE A 359 -5.36 -41.27 -19.27
CA ILE A 359 -6.59 -41.01 -20.03
C ILE A 359 -6.51 -41.59 -21.44
N GLU A 360 -5.41 -41.31 -22.17
CA GLU A 360 -5.22 -41.80 -23.49
C GLU A 360 -5.23 -43.35 -23.54
N SER A 361 -4.57 -43.97 -22.57
CA SER A 361 -4.55 -45.42 -22.46
C SER A 361 -5.95 -46.01 -22.17
N TYR A 362 -6.71 -45.37 -21.24
CA TYR A 362 -8.04 -45.84 -20.88
C TYR A 362 -9.02 -45.63 -22.03
N LEU A 363 -8.91 -44.59 -22.82
CA LEU A 363 -9.74 -44.39 -24.02
C LEU A 363 -9.49 -45.50 -25.06
N ARG A 364 -8.24 -45.87 -25.30
CA ARG A 364 -7.90 -47.00 -26.20
C ARG A 364 -8.45 -48.34 -25.67
N GLN A 365 -8.32 -48.59 -24.36
CA GLN A 365 -8.83 -49.82 -23.71
C GLN A 365 -10.38 -49.86 -23.67
N TYR A 366 -11.02 -48.71 -23.47
CA TYR A 366 -12.47 -48.59 -23.56
C TYR A 366 -13.00 -48.91 -24.96
N ALA A 367 -12.32 -48.44 -26.00
CA ALA A 367 -12.68 -48.73 -27.39
C ALA A 367 -12.77 -50.26 -27.71
N VAL A 368 -11.88 -51.07 -27.07
CA VAL A 368 -11.86 -52.53 -27.21
C VAL A 368 -12.55 -53.30 -26.05
N GLY A 369 -13.32 -52.60 -25.23
CA GLY A 369 -14.13 -53.22 -24.16
C GLY A 369 -13.37 -53.71 -22.93
N LYS A 370 -12.08 -53.36 -22.77
CA LYS A 370 -11.23 -53.74 -21.61
C LYS A 370 -11.37 -52.84 -20.40
N LYS A 371 -11.93 -51.66 -20.55
CA LYS A 371 -12.17 -50.67 -19.48
C LYS A 371 -13.61 -50.19 -19.54
N SER A 372 -14.14 -49.81 -18.36
CA SER A 372 -15.49 -49.23 -18.27
C SER A 372 -15.49 -47.75 -18.60
N TRP A 373 -16.64 -47.22 -18.99
CA TRP A 373 -16.83 -45.78 -19.19
C TRP A 373 -16.53 -44.97 -17.90
N LEU A 374 -16.91 -45.54 -16.75
CA LEU A 374 -16.67 -44.90 -15.46
C LEU A 374 -15.16 -44.73 -15.17
N ASP A 375 -14.31 -45.71 -15.60
CA ASP A 375 -12.84 -45.58 -15.47
C ASP A 375 -12.31 -44.39 -16.26
N VAL A 376 -12.81 -44.18 -17.47
CA VAL A 376 -12.43 -43.03 -18.31
C VAL A 376 -12.82 -41.71 -17.67
N LEU A 377 -14.06 -41.60 -17.17
CA LEU A 377 -14.53 -40.39 -16.48
C LEU A 377 -13.74 -40.07 -15.21
N ASN A 378 -13.35 -41.11 -14.46
CA ASN A 378 -12.53 -40.92 -13.25
C ASN A 378 -11.12 -40.45 -13.61
N ALA A 379 -10.48 -41.04 -14.63
CA ALA A 379 -9.18 -40.61 -15.12
C ALA A 379 -9.21 -39.15 -15.63
N GLN A 380 -10.28 -38.76 -16.34
CA GLN A 380 -10.47 -37.39 -16.79
C GLN A 380 -10.58 -36.39 -15.63
N ARG A 381 -11.32 -36.74 -14.59
CA ARG A 381 -11.43 -35.90 -13.37
C ARG A 381 -10.07 -35.76 -12.68
N GLU A 382 -9.32 -36.87 -12.56
CA GLU A 382 -8.00 -36.87 -11.91
C GLU A 382 -7.00 -35.98 -12.69
N ALA A 383 -6.97 -36.05 -14.01
CA ALA A 383 -6.11 -35.22 -14.83
C ALA A 383 -6.48 -33.72 -14.75
N THR A 384 -7.81 -33.41 -14.76
CA THR A 384 -8.25 -32.02 -14.57
C THR A 384 -7.84 -31.48 -13.20
N GLN A 385 -7.95 -32.30 -12.15
CA GLN A 385 -7.51 -31.95 -10.81
C GLN A 385 -5.99 -31.76 -10.75
N ALA A 386 -5.20 -32.61 -11.37
CA ALA A 386 -3.75 -32.50 -11.44
C ALA A 386 -3.31 -31.19 -12.12
N ARG A 387 -3.94 -30.83 -13.26
CA ARG A 387 -3.69 -29.57 -13.95
C ARG A 387 -4.00 -28.34 -13.08
N ASN A 388 -5.15 -28.34 -12.39
CA ASN A 388 -5.52 -27.28 -11.46
C ASN A 388 -4.51 -27.13 -10.30
N THR A 389 -4.08 -28.26 -9.76
CA THR A 389 -3.09 -28.27 -8.64
C THR A 389 -1.73 -27.74 -9.11
N LEU A 390 -1.30 -28.08 -10.32
CA LEU A 390 -0.04 -27.55 -10.90
C LEU A 390 -0.11 -26.02 -11.02
N VAL A 391 -1.21 -25.48 -11.56
CA VAL A 391 -1.42 -24.02 -11.65
C VAL A 391 -1.38 -23.37 -10.27
N ASP A 392 -2.00 -24.01 -9.26
CA ASP A 392 -1.96 -23.48 -7.90
C ASP A 392 -0.52 -23.40 -7.35
N PHE A 393 0.31 -24.41 -7.60
CA PHE A 393 1.72 -24.40 -7.17
C PHE A 393 2.57 -23.41 -8.00
N GLU A 394 2.40 -23.32 -9.31
CA GLU A 394 3.11 -22.35 -10.14
C GLU A 394 2.86 -20.92 -9.68
N VAL A 395 1.59 -20.56 -9.45
CA VAL A 395 1.20 -19.24 -8.96
C VAL A 395 1.72 -18.98 -7.56
N GLN A 396 1.63 -19.95 -6.65
CA GLN A 396 2.13 -19.80 -5.28
C GLN A 396 3.66 -19.61 -5.26
N TYR A 397 4.40 -20.34 -6.10
CA TYR A 397 5.83 -20.18 -6.26
C TYR A 397 6.21 -18.77 -6.72
N LEU A 398 5.57 -18.28 -7.78
CA LEU A 398 5.79 -16.94 -8.32
C LEU A 398 5.45 -15.86 -7.30
N THR A 399 4.27 -15.98 -6.67
CA THR A 399 3.82 -15.02 -5.65
C THR A 399 4.80 -14.94 -4.48
N SER A 400 5.32 -16.08 -4.00
CA SER A 400 6.26 -16.12 -2.88
C SER A 400 7.59 -15.47 -3.20
N ILE A 401 8.12 -15.64 -4.42
CA ILE A 401 9.36 -14.98 -4.88
C ILE A 401 9.19 -13.46 -4.91
N TYR A 402 8.14 -12.96 -5.59
CA TYR A 402 7.92 -11.53 -5.70
C TYR A 402 7.62 -10.88 -4.36
N ARG A 403 6.87 -11.57 -3.50
CA ARG A 403 6.62 -11.14 -2.11
C ARG A 403 7.91 -11.01 -1.30
N LEU A 404 8.80 -12.00 -1.39
CA LEU A 404 10.10 -11.96 -0.72
C LEU A 404 10.97 -10.82 -1.24
N ARG A 405 11.02 -10.57 -2.56
CA ARG A 405 11.77 -9.46 -3.15
C ARG A 405 11.30 -8.08 -2.67
N VAL A 406 10.02 -7.92 -2.39
CA VAL A 406 9.46 -6.65 -1.88
C VAL A 406 9.69 -6.50 -0.37
N LEU A 407 9.79 -7.60 0.38
CA LEU A 407 10.03 -7.58 1.82
C LEU A 407 11.52 -7.44 2.19
N MET A 408 12.42 -7.72 1.26
CA MET A 408 13.88 -7.63 1.40
C MET A 408 14.45 -6.41 0.70
#